data_c6926cdc0bfb31a6ab7f62f89d42e046
#
_entry.id   c6926cdc0bfb31a6ab7f62f89d42e046
#
_cell.length_a   1.000
_cell.length_b   1.000
_cell.length_c   1.000
_cell.angle_alpha   90.00
_cell.angle_beta   90.00
_cell.angle_gamma   90.00
#
_symmetry.space_group_name_H-M   'P 1'
#
loop_
_entity.id
_entity.type
_entity.pdbx_description
1 polymer ?
#
loop_
_entity_poly.entity_id
_entity_poly.type
_entity_poly.pdbx_seq_one_letter_code
_entity_poly.pdbx_strand_id
1 'polypeptide(L)'
;MVAPYFTITRSGLSLQLQFILQIDVDQERNMPFMHHEVANLSRMEDHADTLVEMHRGSVTATLSCLFHVLFQMNAGAVMLTDCVYWFIIFPFLTLKDYDWNFMTVNMHTLNVILLLGDTALNCLQVPWTGMSFFVLWTGAFVIFQWIIHACVPIWWPYPFLDLSLPLAPLWYLLVGLLHIPCYGLFVLIVEMKHYFLSKWFPSSYQC
;
A
#
# COMPACT_ATOMS: atom_id res chain seq x y z
N MET A 1 8.66 -14.44 -12.40
CA MET A 1 9.67 -15.33 -13.00
C MET A 1 11.05 -14.98 -12.43
N VAL A 2 11.25 -15.16 -11.12
CA VAL A 2 12.53 -14.92 -10.42
C VAL A 2 12.66 -15.97 -9.30
N ALA A 3 12.85 -17.22 -9.65
CA ALA A 3 13.06 -18.24 -8.65
C ALA A 3 13.98 -19.43 -9.03
N PRO A 4 15.05 -19.24 -9.82
CA PRO A 4 16.05 -20.32 -9.89
C PRO A 4 17.39 -20.04 -9.21
N TYR A 5 17.70 -18.80 -8.81
CA TYR A 5 19.05 -18.51 -8.31
C TYR A 5 19.29 -18.83 -6.83
N PHE A 6 18.25 -18.95 -6.03
CA PHE A 6 18.40 -19.20 -4.58
C PHE A 6 18.53 -20.69 -4.22
N THR A 7 18.12 -21.59 -5.11
CA THR A 7 18.16 -23.05 -4.87
C THR A 7 19.57 -23.62 -5.11
N ILE A 8 20.36 -22.98 -5.98
CA ILE A 8 21.72 -23.46 -6.32
C ILE A 8 22.74 -23.22 -5.19
N THR A 9 22.61 -22.09 -4.46
CA THR A 9 23.51 -21.78 -3.33
C THR A 9 23.25 -22.68 -2.12
N ARG A 10 22.00 -23.07 -1.86
CA ARG A 10 21.65 -23.99 -0.78
C ARG A 10 22.13 -25.41 -1.06
N SER A 11 22.04 -25.87 -2.29
CA SER A 11 22.55 -27.19 -2.72
C SER A 11 24.08 -27.26 -2.74
N GLY A 12 24.77 -26.17 -3.09
CA GLY A 12 26.22 -26.09 -3.08
C GLY A 12 26.80 -26.15 -1.67
N LEU A 13 26.17 -25.44 -0.71
CA LEU A 13 26.59 -25.46 0.70
C LEU A 13 26.33 -26.82 1.36
N SER A 14 25.21 -27.44 1.06
CA SER A 14 24.83 -28.77 1.52
C SER A 14 25.77 -29.85 0.98
N LEU A 15 26.21 -29.77 -0.28
CA LEU A 15 27.17 -30.67 -0.87
C LEU A 15 28.59 -30.51 -0.31
N GLN A 16 29.01 -29.26 -0.03
CA GLN A 16 30.30 -29.01 0.61
C GLN A 16 30.33 -29.50 2.07
N LEU A 17 29.25 -29.32 2.81
CA LEU A 17 29.10 -29.85 4.18
C LEU A 17 29.05 -31.39 4.18
N GLN A 18 28.36 -32.02 3.24
CA GLN A 18 28.38 -33.49 3.07
C GLN A 18 29.78 -34.02 2.69
N PHE A 19 30.50 -33.31 1.85
CA PHE A 19 31.86 -33.71 1.46
C PHE A 19 32.85 -33.59 2.64
N ILE A 20 32.71 -32.54 3.46
CA ILE A 20 33.51 -32.37 4.70
C ILE A 20 33.14 -33.43 5.74
N LEU A 21 31.87 -33.76 5.90
CA LEU A 21 31.43 -34.84 6.78
C LEU A 21 31.86 -36.24 6.32
N GLN A 22 31.96 -36.46 4.99
CA GLN A 22 32.40 -37.74 4.43
C GLN A 22 33.90 -37.97 4.60
N ILE A 23 34.70 -36.89 4.63
CA ILE A 23 36.17 -36.99 4.92
C ILE A 23 36.40 -37.28 6.40
N ASP A 24 35.50 -36.89 7.29
CA ASP A 24 35.69 -37.01 8.74
C ASP A 24 35.33 -38.39 9.31
N VAL A 25 34.56 -39.20 8.60
CA VAL A 25 34.17 -40.55 9.04
C VAL A 25 35.39 -41.51 9.07
N ASP A 26 36.42 -41.24 8.27
CA ASP A 26 37.63 -42.07 8.22
C ASP A 26 38.74 -41.65 9.24
N GLN A 27 38.56 -40.54 9.97
CA GLN A 27 39.52 -40.00 10.93
C GLN A 27 39.03 -40.00 12.40
N GLU A 28 37.92 -40.63 12.69
CA GLU A 28 37.19 -40.58 13.98
C GLU A 28 37.78 -41.46 15.08
N ARG A 29 39.06 -41.66 15.14
CA ARG A 29 39.64 -42.50 16.23
C ARG A 29 40.41 -41.76 17.31
N ASN A 30 40.68 -40.44 17.21
CA ASN A 30 41.56 -39.79 18.20
C ASN A 30 41.42 -38.29 18.40
N MET A 31 40.22 -37.62 18.41
CA MET A 31 40.20 -36.22 18.88
C MET A 31 38.86 -35.77 19.50
N PRO A 32 38.80 -35.54 20.82
CA PRO A 32 37.65 -34.89 21.48
C PRO A 32 37.53 -33.39 21.16
N PHE A 33 38.53 -32.75 20.53
CA PHE A 33 38.55 -31.31 20.21
C PHE A 33 37.68 -30.94 19.01
N MET A 34 37.52 -31.79 18.01
CA MET A 34 36.69 -31.52 16.84
C MET A 34 35.20 -31.50 17.08
N HIS A 35 34.69 -32.29 18.03
CA HIS A 35 33.26 -32.29 18.37
C HIS A 35 32.74 -30.94 18.92
N HIS A 36 33.59 -30.20 19.64
CA HIS A 36 33.22 -28.88 20.17
C HIS A 36 33.20 -27.81 19.08
N GLU A 37 34.03 -27.87 18.09
CA GLU A 37 34.11 -26.91 17.00
C GLU A 37 32.95 -27.09 16.02
N VAL A 38 32.60 -28.34 15.67
CA VAL A 38 31.42 -28.66 14.84
C VAL A 38 30.14 -28.27 15.53
N ALA A 39 29.99 -28.47 16.83
CA ALA A 39 28.84 -28.04 17.60
C ALA A 39 28.71 -26.49 17.68
N ASN A 40 29.84 -25.78 17.70
CA ASN A 40 29.84 -24.33 17.67
C ASN A 40 29.48 -23.78 16.28
N LEU A 41 29.96 -24.41 15.21
CA LEU A 41 29.61 -24.04 13.82
C LEU A 41 28.12 -24.26 13.54
N SER A 42 27.55 -25.42 13.95
CA SER A 42 26.10 -25.65 13.79
C SER A 42 25.26 -24.66 14.57
N ARG A 43 25.67 -24.28 15.79
CA ARG A 43 24.99 -23.25 16.59
C ARG A 43 25.09 -21.86 15.96
N MET A 44 26.21 -21.51 15.31
CA MET A 44 26.38 -20.25 14.60
C MET A 44 25.51 -20.22 13.33
N GLU A 45 25.36 -21.35 12.64
CA GLU A 45 24.51 -21.49 11.46
C GLU A 45 23.01 -21.34 11.85
N ASP A 46 22.55 -22.01 12.91
CA ASP A 46 21.20 -21.85 13.46
C ASP A 46 20.91 -20.40 13.87
N HIS A 47 21.90 -19.73 14.47
CA HIS A 47 21.76 -18.30 14.83
C HIS A 47 21.68 -17.40 13.59
N ALA A 48 22.48 -17.66 12.56
CA ALA A 48 22.45 -16.90 11.31
C ALA A 48 21.12 -17.08 10.59
N ASP A 49 20.60 -18.29 10.51
CA ASP A 49 19.30 -18.58 9.90
C ASP A 49 18.15 -17.91 10.67
N THR A 50 18.19 -17.94 12.00
CA THR A 50 17.20 -17.24 12.85
C THR A 50 17.23 -15.73 12.64
N LEU A 51 18.41 -15.11 12.53
CA LEU A 51 18.55 -13.68 12.27
C LEU A 51 18.05 -13.30 10.87
N VAL A 52 18.32 -14.12 9.86
CA VAL A 52 17.84 -13.91 8.48
C VAL A 52 16.30 -14.01 8.44
N GLU A 53 15.71 -14.98 9.14
CA GLU A 53 14.27 -15.16 9.18
C GLU A 53 13.58 -14.03 9.95
N MET A 54 14.16 -13.57 11.05
CA MET A 54 13.69 -12.39 11.80
C MET A 54 13.77 -11.11 10.95
N HIS A 55 14.85 -10.90 10.22
CA HIS A 55 15.01 -9.76 9.32
C HIS A 55 13.99 -9.81 8.17
N ARG A 56 13.80 -10.97 7.56
CA ARG A 56 12.79 -11.19 6.52
C ARG A 56 11.38 -10.91 7.03
N GLY A 57 11.04 -11.39 8.22
CA GLY A 57 9.76 -11.11 8.88
C GLY A 57 9.54 -9.62 9.12
N SER A 58 10.57 -8.91 9.58
CA SER A 58 10.52 -7.46 9.80
C SER A 58 10.31 -6.68 8.51
N VAL A 59 11.03 -6.99 7.42
CA VAL A 59 10.88 -6.34 6.11
C VAL A 59 9.49 -6.60 5.54
N THR A 60 9.00 -7.83 5.61
CA THR A 60 7.66 -8.18 5.13
C THR A 60 6.57 -7.44 5.89
N ALA A 61 6.68 -7.34 7.21
CA ALA A 61 5.74 -6.59 8.04
C ALA A 61 5.74 -5.09 7.69
N THR A 62 6.92 -4.51 7.48
CA THR A 62 7.07 -3.11 7.08
C THR A 62 6.43 -2.84 5.71
N LEU A 63 6.70 -3.69 4.72
CA LEU A 63 6.11 -3.56 3.39
C LEU A 63 4.60 -3.72 3.41
N SER A 64 4.08 -4.66 4.20
CA SER A 64 2.63 -4.84 4.39
C SER A 64 1.99 -3.61 5.03
N CYS A 65 2.61 -3.03 6.04
CA CYS A 65 2.14 -1.80 6.68
C CYS A 65 2.13 -0.62 5.69
N LEU A 66 3.22 -0.43 4.94
CA LEU A 66 3.30 0.61 3.91
C LEU A 66 2.23 0.44 2.83
N PHE A 67 2.03 -0.79 2.34
CA PHE A 67 0.99 -1.09 1.37
C PHE A 67 -0.40 -0.74 1.91
N HIS A 68 -0.68 -1.10 3.15
CA HIS A 68 -1.95 -0.80 3.80
C HIS A 68 -2.20 0.72 3.92
N VAL A 69 -1.20 1.49 4.33
CA VAL A 69 -1.29 2.95 4.41
C VAL A 69 -1.51 3.56 3.02
N LEU A 70 -0.74 3.14 2.01
CA LEU A 70 -0.87 3.63 0.63
C LEU A 70 -2.23 3.29 0.04
N PHE A 71 -2.76 2.09 0.31
CA PHE A 71 -4.10 1.72 -0.13
C PHE A 71 -5.18 2.61 0.47
N GLN A 72 -5.13 2.89 1.78
CA GLN A 72 -6.09 3.77 2.46
C GLN A 72 -6.02 5.21 1.95
N MET A 73 -4.80 5.74 1.74
CA MET A 73 -4.59 7.07 1.17
C MET A 73 -5.16 7.17 -0.25
N ASN A 74 -4.84 6.19 -1.10
CA ASN A 74 -5.34 6.14 -2.48
C ASN A 74 -6.86 6.02 -2.52
N ALA A 75 -7.44 5.17 -1.69
CA ALA A 75 -8.88 5.01 -1.62
C ALA A 75 -9.59 6.31 -1.21
N GLY A 76 -9.10 7.01 -0.18
CA GLY A 76 -9.61 8.32 0.21
C GLY A 76 -9.49 9.36 -0.91
N ALA A 77 -8.33 9.40 -1.59
CA ALA A 77 -8.07 10.33 -2.69
C ALA A 77 -8.99 10.08 -3.89
N VAL A 78 -9.18 8.84 -4.30
CA VAL A 78 -10.10 8.45 -5.38
C VAL A 78 -11.53 8.85 -5.03
N MET A 79 -12.02 8.48 -3.83
CA MET A 79 -13.36 8.83 -3.40
C MET A 79 -13.59 10.35 -3.37
N LEU A 80 -12.63 11.12 -2.86
CA LEU A 80 -12.74 12.59 -2.83
C LEU A 80 -12.72 13.18 -4.25
N THR A 81 -11.76 12.78 -5.08
CA THR A 81 -11.59 13.31 -6.44
C THR A 81 -12.81 13.05 -7.28
N ASP A 82 -13.36 11.85 -7.21
CA ASP A 82 -14.51 11.46 -8.02
C ASP A 82 -15.81 12.06 -7.47
N CYS A 83 -15.97 12.18 -6.15
CA CYS A 83 -17.07 12.93 -5.58
C CYS A 83 -17.04 14.42 -5.99
N VAL A 84 -15.88 15.07 -5.92
CA VAL A 84 -15.72 16.46 -6.37
C VAL A 84 -16.03 16.59 -7.86
N TYR A 85 -15.53 15.68 -8.69
CA TYR A 85 -15.78 15.69 -10.12
C TYR A 85 -17.28 15.53 -10.43
N TRP A 86 -17.91 14.48 -9.95
CA TRP A 86 -19.29 14.15 -10.32
C TRP A 86 -20.34 15.05 -9.68
N PHE A 87 -20.11 15.57 -8.46
CA PHE A 87 -21.10 16.38 -7.74
C PHE A 87 -20.84 17.89 -7.81
N ILE A 88 -19.61 18.32 -8.10
CA ILE A 88 -19.26 19.75 -8.15
C ILE A 88 -18.87 20.16 -9.58
N ILE A 89 -17.85 19.55 -10.15
CA ILE A 89 -17.29 19.99 -11.44
C ILE A 89 -18.28 19.70 -12.56
N PHE A 90 -18.75 18.48 -12.69
CA PHE A 90 -19.60 18.05 -13.76
C PHE A 90 -20.92 18.85 -13.85
N PRO A 91 -21.74 18.99 -12.78
CA PRO A 91 -23.02 19.69 -12.88
C PRO A 91 -22.91 21.22 -12.97
N PHE A 92 -21.87 21.83 -12.40
CA PHE A 92 -21.78 23.28 -12.28
C PHE A 92 -20.82 23.93 -13.28
N LEU A 93 -19.74 23.24 -13.68
CA LEU A 93 -18.74 23.78 -14.60
C LEU A 93 -18.87 23.21 -16.03
N THR A 94 -19.13 21.90 -16.16
CA THR A 94 -19.14 21.23 -17.48
C THR A 94 -20.35 21.66 -18.33
N LEU A 95 -21.47 22.01 -17.72
CA LEU A 95 -22.66 22.45 -18.45
C LEU A 95 -22.52 23.82 -19.12
N LYS A 96 -21.46 24.58 -18.79
CA LYS A 96 -21.29 25.94 -19.31
C LYS A 96 -20.13 26.10 -20.29
N ASP A 97 -18.98 25.48 -20.06
CA ASP A 97 -17.76 25.79 -20.78
C ASP A 97 -16.77 24.60 -20.92
N TYR A 98 -17.11 23.39 -20.51
CA TYR A 98 -16.21 22.25 -20.55
C TYR A 98 -16.60 21.27 -21.64
N ASP A 99 -15.72 21.05 -22.59
CA ASP A 99 -15.92 20.01 -23.60
C ASP A 99 -16.03 18.63 -22.96
N TRP A 100 -17.07 17.89 -23.29
CA TRP A 100 -17.23 16.49 -22.96
C TRP A 100 -16.03 15.71 -23.51
N ASN A 101 -15.03 15.53 -22.70
CA ASN A 101 -13.86 14.74 -23.09
C ASN A 101 -14.02 13.33 -22.54
N PHE A 102 -14.08 12.36 -23.45
CA PHE A 102 -14.10 10.93 -23.10
C PHE A 102 -12.98 10.56 -22.10
N MET A 103 -11.80 11.16 -22.24
CA MET A 103 -10.68 10.97 -21.32
C MET A 103 -11.03 11.35 -19.88
N THR A 104 -11.67 12.50 -19.66
CA THR A 104 -11.98 12.99 -18.32
C THR A 104 -13.03 12.11 -17.63
N VAL A 105 -14.10 11.75 -18.36
CA VAL A 105 -15.11 10.81 -17.86
C VAL A 105 -14.50 9.46 -17.50
N ASN A 106 -13.65 8.94 -18.39
CA ASN A 106 -13.00 7.64 -18.20
C ASN A 106 -12.06 7.65 -16.97
N MET A 107 -11.26 8.72 -16.79
CA MET A 107 -10.36 8.84 -15.64
C MET A 107 -11.12 8.82 -14.30
N HIS A 108 -12.26 9.49 -14.20
CA HIS A 108 -13.03 9.56 -12.96
C HIS A 108 -13.98 8.36 -12.75
N THR A 109 -14.34 7.62 -13.78
CA THR A 109 -15.18 6.42 -13.65
C THR A 109 -14.34 5.16 -13.42
N LEU A 110 -13.24 5.02 -14.18
CA LEU A 110 -12.41 3.83 -14.12
C LEU A 110 -11.69 3.70 -12.76
N ASN A 111 -11.28 4.82 -12.16
CA ASN A 111 -10.65 4.83 -10.85
C ASN A 111 -11.53 4.19 -9.77
N VAL A 112 -12.82 4.56 -9.71
CA VAL A 112 -13.77 3.96 -8.76
C VAL A 112 -13.98 2.48 -9.06
N ILE A 113 -14.15 2.11 -10.32
CA ILE A 113 -14.35 0.69 -10.71
C ILE A 113 -13.17 -0.16 -10.28
N LEU A 114 -11.93 0.31 -10.56
CA LEU A 114 -10.72 -0.40 -10.18
C LEU A 114 -10.55 -0.46 -8.66
N LEU A 115 -10.82 0.63 -7.94
CA LEU A 115 -10.79 0.66 -6.48
C LEU A 115 -11.78 -0.34 -5.86
N LEU A 116 -13.02 -0.36 -6.36
CA LEU A 116 -14.04 -1.30 -5.87
C LEU A 116 -13.69 -2.75 -6.23
N GLY A 117 -13.15 -2.99 -7.43
CA GLY A 117 -12.67 -4.30 -7.85
C GLY A 117 -11.54 -4.81 -6.95
N ASP A 118 -10.53 -3.97 -6.70
CA ASP A 118 -9.44 -4.31 -5.80
C ASP A 118 -9.94 -4.53 -4.36
N THR A 119 -10.84 -3.65 -3.88
CA THR A 119 -11.47 -3.80 -2.57
C THR A 119 -12.26 -5.11 -2.46
N ALA A 120 -12.95 -5.54 -3.51
CA ALA A 120 -13.70 -6.78 -3.51
C ALA A 120 -12.80 -8.03 -3.41
N LEU A 121 -11.60 -7.96 -3.98
CA LEU A 121 -10.64 -9.07 -4.04
C LEU A 121 -9.70 -9.15 -2.84
N ASN A 122 -9.56 -8.09 -2.04
CA ASN A 122 -8.66 -8.07 -0.89
C ASN A 122 -9.43 -8.24 0.44
N CYS A 123 -8.70 -8.51 1.52
CA CYS A 123 -9.23 -8.62 2.88
C CYS A 123 -8.78 -7.47 3.79
N LEU A 124 -8.40 -6.33 3.22
CA LEU A 124 -7.88 -5.21 3.99
C LEU A 124 -8.97 -4.56 4.85
N GLN A 125 -8.66 -4.33 6.09
CA GLN A 125 -9.46 -3.53 7.01
C GLN A 125 -9.13 -2.05 6.81
N VAL A 126 -10.13 -1.18 6.83
CA VAL A 126 -9.95 0.27 6.65
C VAL A 126 -10.41 0.99 7.92
N PRO A 127 -9.52 1.15 8.91
CA PRO A 127 -9.86 1.84 10.14
C PRO A 127 -9.99 3.36 9.92
N TRP A 128 -10.78 4.02 10.76
CA TRP A 128 -10.93 5.47 10.73
C TRP A 128 -9.61 6.25 10.92
N THR A 129 -8.64 5.66 11.59
CA THR A 129 -7.30 6.25 11.77
C THR A 129 -6.57 6.45 10.44
N GLY A 130 -6.88 5.67 9.41
CA GLY A 130 -6.35 5.82 8.05
C GLY A 130 -6.71 7.16 7.40
N MET A 131 -7.81 7.80 7.84
CA MET A 131 -8.18 9.13 7.37
C MET A 131 -7.08 10.17 7.64
N SER A 132 -6.32 10.05 8.72
CA SER A 132 -5.23 10.97 9.03
C SER A 132 -4.13 10.97 7.96
N PHE A 133 -3.76 9.80 7.43
CA PHE A 133 -2.78 9.70 6.34
C PHE A 133 -3.31 10.33 5.05
N PHE A 134 -4.60 10.13 4.76
CA PHE A 134 -5.23 10.73 3.60
C PHE A 134 -5.29 12.27 3.71
N VAL A 135 -5.68 12.81 4.86
CA VAL A 135 -5.69 14.26 5.10
C VAL A 135 -4.27 14.86 5.02
N LEU A 136 -3.27 14.18 5.58
CA LEU A 136 -1.87 14.61 5.48
C LEU A 136 -1.38 14.63 4.02
N TRP A 137 -1.75 13.62 3.23
CA TRP A 137 -1.41 13.57 1.81
C TRP A 137 -2.04 14.71 1.03
N THR A 138 -3.33 14.97 1.24
CA THR A 138 -4.04 16.08 0.59
C THR A 138 -3.47 17.44 1.03
N GLY A 139 -3.15 17.59 2.31
CA GLY A 139 -2.49 18.79 2.82
C GLY A 139 -1.12 19.03 2.17
N ALA A 140 -0.32 17.98 2.04
CA ALA A 140 0.96 18.06 1.34
C ALA A 140 0.78 18.46 -0.14
N PHE A 141 -0.22 17.89 -0.83
CA PHE A 141 -0.57 18.27 -2.20
C PHE A 141 -0.95 19.74 -2.31
N VAL A 142 -1.78 20.25 -1.42
CA VAL A 142 -2.20 21.68 -1.40
C VAL A 142 -1.00 22.59 -1.19
N ILE A 143 -0.12 22.30 -0.21
CA ILE A 143 1.09 23.08 0.04
C ILE A 143 2.01 23.06 -1.19
N PHE A 144 2.17 21.90 -1.82
CA PHE A 144 2.96 21.76 -3.04
C PHE A 144 2.39 22.60 -4.19
N GLN A 145 1.06 22.62 -4.36
CA GLN A 145 0.40 23.48 -5.35
C GLN A 145 0.66 24.97 -5.07
N TRP A 146 0.59 25.40 -3.83
CA TRP A 146 0.88 26.80 -3.48
C TRP A 146 2.33 27.20 -3.80
N ILE A 147 3.29 26.33 -3.49
CA ILE A 147 4.70 26.57 -3.78
C ILE A 147 4.92 26.68 -5.30
N ILE A 148 4.37 25.76 -6.08
CA ILE A 148 4.50 25.79 -7.55
C ILE A 148 3.90 27.07 -8.12
N HIS A 149 2.68 27.45 -7.72
CA HIS A 149 2.02 28.66 -8.24
C HIS A 149 2.67 29.95 -7.79
N ALA A 150 3.39 29.94 -6.67
CA ALA A 150 4.23 31.08 -6.26
C ALA A 150 5.49 31.22 -7.12
N CYS A 151 6.01 30.13 -7.68
CA CYS A 151 7.24 30.12 -8.48
C CYS A 151 6.99 30.24 -9.99
N VAL A 152 5.90 29.63 -10.48
CA VAL A 152 5.60 29.49 -11.91
C VAL A 152 4.13 29.81 -12.17
N PRO A 153 3.79 30.69 -13.13
CA PRO A 153 2.41 30.95 -13.52
C PRO A 153 1.86 29.80 -14.38
N ILE A 154 1.26 28.80 -13.73
CA ILE A 154 0.61 27.67 -14.37
C ILE A 154 -0.88 27.63 -14.04
N TRP A 155 -1.65 26.82 -14.79
CA TRP A 155 -3.07 26.62 -14.53
C TRP A 155 -3.30 25.83 -13.25
N TRP A 156 -4.29 26.25 -12.45
CA TRP A 156 -4.72 25.49 -11.30
C TRP A 156 -5.35 24.17 -11.73
N PRO A 157 -4.97 23.05 -11.12
CA PRO A 157 -5.55 21.74 -11.47
C PRO A 157 -7.05 21.67 -11.21
N TYR A 158 -7.51 22.46 -10.24
CA TYR A 158 -8.92 22.66 -9.93
C TYR A 158 -9.21 24.15 -9.83
N PRO A 159 -10.23 24.67 -10.56
CA PRO A 159 -10.54 26.10 -10.55
C PRO A 159 -10.81 26.68 -9.16
N PHE A 160 -11.42 25.88 -8.27
CA PHE A 160 -11.74 26.32 -6.91
C PHE A 160 -10.52 26.38 -5.96
N LEU A 161 -9.37 25.89 -6.37
CA LEU A 161 -8.10 26.04 -5.62
C LEU A 161 -7.39 27.37 -5.92
N ASP A 162 -7.88 28.15 -6.89
CA ASP A 162 -7.30 29.45 -7.23
C ASP A 162 -7.47 30.42 -6.06
N LEU A 163 -6.34 30.84 -5.49
CA LEU A 163 -6.29 31.78 -4.35
C LEU A 163 -6.75 33.19 -4.71
N SER A 164 -6.84 33.53 -5.99
CA SER A 164 -7.36 34.85 -6.44
C SER A 164 -8.89 34.96 -6.29
N LEU A 165 -9.59 33.86 -6.13
CA LEU A 165 -11.04 33.85 -5.96
C LEU A 165 -11.46 34.43 -4.60
N PRO A 166 -12.48 35.28 -4.52
CA PRO A 166 -12.94 35.88 -3.26
C PRO A 166 -13.46 34.86 -2.25
N LEU A 167 -13.94 33.70 -2.71
CA LEU A 167 -14.44 32.63 -1.88
C LEU A 167 -13.45 31.45 -1.72
N ALA A 168 -12.17 31.65 -2.08
CA ALA A 168 -11.15 30.60 -1.95
C ALA A 168 -11.11 29.96 -0.55
N PRO A 169 -11.10 30.70 0.59
CA PRO A 169 -11.09 30.10 1.91
C PRO A 169 -12.30 29.17 2.17
N LEU A 170 -13.46 29.54 1.63
CA LEU A 170 -14.67 28.71 1.76
C LEU A 170 -14.57 27.41 0.96
N TRP A 171 -13.99 27.47 -0.25
CA TRP A 171 -13.74 26.28 -1.05
C TRP A 171 -12.76 25.32 -0.38
N TYR A 172 -11.66 25.83 0.17
CA TYR A 172 -10.71 25.01 0.93
C TYR A 172 -11.35 24.35 2.15
N LEU A 173 -12.20 25.12 2.89
CA LEU A 173 -12.95 24.55 4.01
C LEU A 173 -13.93 23.47 3.56
N LEU A 174 -14.68 23.70 2.48
CA LEU A 174 -15.64 22.74 1.93
C LEU A 174 -14.94 21.43 1.51
N VAL A 175 -13.85 21.53 0.76
CA VAL A 175 -13.06 20.36 0.35
C VAL A 175 -12.46 19.65 1.57
N GLY A 176 -11.98 20.40 2.57
CA GLY A 176 -11.52 19.84 3.83
C GLY A 176 -12.61 19.05 4.57
N LEU A 177 -13.81 19.56 4.63
CA LEU A 177 -14.96 18.88 5.24
C LEU A 177 -15.41 17.65 4.45
N LEU A 178 -15.27 17.65 3.11
CA LEU A 178 -15.60 16.51 2.26
C LEU A 178 -14.73 15.26 2.51
N HIS A 179 -13.56 15.41 3.12
CA HIS A 179 -12.74 14.26 3.48
C HIS A 179 -13.47 13.29 4.40
N ILE A 180 -14.26 13.81 5.34
CA ILE A 180 -14.99 12.99 6.32
C ILE A 180 -16.03 12.07 5.63
N PRO A 181 -17.01 12.59 4.88
CA PRO A 181 -18.00 11.72 4.24
C PRO A 181 -17.41 10.86 3.13
N CYS A 182 -16.41 11.32 2.36
CA CYS A 182 -15.79 10.52 1.31
C CYS A 182 -15.04 9.32 1.88
N TYR A 183 -14.21 9.53 2.92
CA TYR A 183 -13.52 8.44 3.58
C TYR A 183 -14.50 7.52 4.32
N GLY A 184 -15.49 8.09 5.01
CA GLY A 184 -16.53 7.33 5.70
C GLY A 184 -17.36 6.46 4.77
N LEU A 185 -17.68 6.93 3.57
CA LEU A 185 -18.37 6.13 2.55
C LEU A 185 -17.52 4.91 2.13
N PHE A 186 -16.21 5.11 1.96
CA PHE A 186 -15.33 3.99 1.63
C PHE A 186 -15.22 2.98 2.78
N VAL A 187 -15.07 3.45 4.03
CA VAL A 187 -15.11 2.57 5.22
C VAL A 187 -16.41 1.76 5.26
N LEU A 188 -17.54 2.41 5.03
CA LEU A 188 -18.84 1.74 5.00
C LEU A 188 -18.93 0.68 3.91
N ILE A 189 -18.40 0.94 2.71
CA ILE A 189 -18.36 -0.05 1.62
C ILE A 189 -17.54 -1.28 2.03
N VAL A 190 -16.39 -1.09 2.66
CA VAL A 190 -15.53 -2.18 3.15
C VAL A 190 -16.23 -2.98 4.24
N GLU A 191 -16.85 -2.32 5.23
CA GLU A 191 -17.59 -2.99 6.30
C GLU A 191 -18.79 -3.78 5.75
N MET A 192 -19.55 -3.20 4.82
CA MET A 192 -20.66 -3.89 4.15
C MET A 192 -20.17 -5.12 3.39
N LYS A 193 -19.06 -5.02 2.65
CA LYS A 193 -18.44 -6.15 1.97
C LYS A 193 -18.15 -7.29 2.95
N HIS A 194 -17.45 -7.00 4.05
CA HIS A 194 -17.11 -8.00 5.07
C HIS A 194 -18.36 -8.62 5.69
N TYR A 195 -19.35 -7.80 6.02
CA TYR A 195 -20.61 -8.28 6.58
C TYR A 195 -21.37 -9.22 5.62
N PHE A 196 -21.54 -8.84 4.36
CA PHE A 196 -22.29 -9.66 3.40
C PHE A 196 -21.54 -10.93 3.03
N LEU A 197 -20.22 -10.86 2.78
CA LEU A 197 -19.45 -12.03 2.40
C LEU A 197 -19.33 -13.04 3.54
N SER A 198 -19.14 -12.59 4.77
CA SER A 198 -19.12 -13.49 5.94
C SER A 198 -20.47 -14.17 6.19
N LYS A 199 -21.57 -13.48 5.87
CA LYS A 199 -22.92 -14.03 6.02
C LYS A 199 -23.31 -15.02 4.91
N TRP A 200 -22.92 -14.71 3.65
CA TRP A 200 -23.33 -15.54 2.50
C TRP A 200 -22.37 -16.67 2.20
N PHE A 201 -21.10 -16.53 2.54
CA PHE A 201 -20.05 -17.50 2.27
C PHE A 201 -19.22 -17.83 3.52
N PRO A 202 -19.83 -18.27 4.64
CA PRO A 202 -19.15 -18.45 5.92
C PRO A 202 -18.02 -19.48 5.89
N SER A 203 -18.10 -20.47 4.98
CA SER A 203 -17.08 -21.51 4.83
C SER A 203 -15.91 -21.13 3.91
N SER A 204 -16.12 -20.17 3.02
CA SER A 204 -15.16 -19.78 1.98
C SER A 204 -14.51 -18.43 2.25
N TYR A 205 -15.17 -17.56 3.01
CA TYR A 205 -14.70 -16.24 3.34
C TYR A 205 -13.96 -16.24 4.68
N GLN A 206 -12.63 -16.24 4.61
CA GLN A 206 -11.74 -16.22 5.77
C GLN A 206 -10.89 -14.93 5.69
N CYS A 207 -11.37 -13.86 6.29
CA CYS A 207 -10.67 -12.57 6.39
C CYS A 207 -10.51 -12.14 7.84
#